data_4aa6d98195b2f49a8d9635ca0d396cb2
#
_entry.id   4aa6d98195b2f49a8d9635ca0d396cb2
#
_cell.length_a   1.000
_cell.length_b   1.000
_cell.length_c   1.000
_cell.angle_alpha   90.00
_cell.angle_beta   90.00
_cell.angle_gamma   90.00
#
_symmetry.space_group_name_H-M   'P 1'
#
loop_
_entity.id
_entity.type
_entity.pdbx_description
1 polymer ?
#
loop_
_entity_poly.entity_id
_entity_poly.type
_entity_poly.pdbx_seq_one_letter_code
_entity_poly.pdbx_strand_id
1 'polypeptide(L)'
;MVSMNDYINFGQGFGTASAADVAELNKALTTGAYGQASGVAAQTNGAALQVESLENSLKVLTYSDKHVKFWKKIAKTPAYSTVEEYNQLLSYGNNSGGFIPEGVLPETDDSTYRRQASFVKFLGTTREVTHPMTLVRSAHGDVIARENQNGILWLMKQLEHALFWGNSKLAAPGKEGVQFDGLSHMIDQENTYDCKGQDLKDTDINYGAQMILENYGTPTDLFLPFEVLANFSNEFFPKERVIMPTQGAGYQAGLVVNKFQTHGGAVDFQPDLFLQKTKPLSNTGTGGTKAPTAPSAVTVEIAGDVPGDFTKSGAGVYSYSVTACNRFGESAPTACTADVTLEAGDLSKGIKITITNSASMVVEPEYFRIYRTEAGGTQKYCIMEVPAASVAASGTTVAHDLNSVMPNTYTAFMGEFTPEVIAFKQLAPIMKMDLALLGPAYRWMILLYGVPQMYAPKKWMKFINIKSNVGVNSNALYY
;
A
#
# COMPACT_ATOMS: atom_id res chain seq x y z
N MET A 1 54.24 54.15 12.19
CA MET A 1 53.19 53.18 12.47
C MET A 1 53.79 52.12 13.36
N VAL A 2 53.42 52.14 14.62
CA VAL A 2 53.84 51.10 15.55
C VAL A 2 53.13 49.83 15.15
N SER A 3 53.84 48.77 14.84
CA SER A 3 53.27 47.49 14.48
C SER A 3 52.48 46.93 15.66
N MET A 4 51.35 46.38 15.45
CA MET A 4 50.51 45.76 16.47
C MET A 4 51.28 44.61 17.19
N ASN A 5 52.35 44.10 16.59
CA ASN A 5 53.23 43.15 17.21
C ASN A 5 54.01 43.74 18.40
N ASP A 6 54.23 45.09 18.47
CA ASP A 6 54.94 45.76 19.57
C ASP A 6 54.09 45.86 20.85
N TYR A 7 52.76 45.67 20.73
CA TYR A 7 51.86 45.68 21.87
C TYR A 7 51.60 44.30 22.50
N ILE A 8 51.95 43.25 21.80
CA ILE A 8 51.67 41.86 22.29
C ILE A 8 52.88 41.32 23.05
N ASN A 9 54.00 41.98 22.95
CA ASN A 9 55.22 41.59 23.66
C ASN A 9 55.28 42.14 25.10
N PHE A 10 54.18 42.18 25.79
CA PHE A 10 54.05 42.52 27.18
C PHE A 10 54.33 41.34 28.09
N GLY A 11 55.56 41.23 28.46
CA GLY A 11 55.94 40.72 29.77
C GLY A 11 55.70 39.27 30.06
N GLN A 12 56.77 38.68 30.31
CA GLN A 12 57.01 37.56 31.21
C GLN A 12 55.80 37.21 32.10
N GLY A 13 54.94 36.32 31.64
CA GLY A 13 53.84 35.80 32.42
C GLY A 13 52.77 35.17 31.62
N PHE A 14 52.55 35.58 30.41
CA PHE A 14 51.70 34.91 29.45
C PHE A 14 52.62 34.29 28.41
N GLY A 15 52.63 32.97 28.32
CA GLY A 15 53.55 32.22 27.46
C GLY A 15 53.77 32.89 26.11
N THR A 16 54.96 32.71 25.54
CA THR A 16 55.34 33.28 24.26
C THR A 16 54.28 33.00 23.20
N ALA A 17 53.46 34.04 22.90
CA ALA A 17 52.52 33.97 21.83
C ALA A 17 53.26 33.69 20.51
N SER A 18 52.93 32.62 19.83
CA SER A 18 53.57 32.32 18.56
C SER A 18 53.03 33.28 17.47
N ALA A 19 53.76 33.42 16.38
CA ALA A 19 53.31 34.24 15.26
C ALA A 19 51.91 33.74 14.74
N ALA A 20 51.58 32.48 14.97
CA ALA A 20 50.29 31.90 14.66
C ALA A 20 49.19 32.40 15.62
N ASP A 21 49.49 32.54 16.92
CA ASP A 21 48.55 33.05 17.94
C ASP A 21 48.21 34.51 17.69
N VAL A 22 49.21 35.30 17.26
CA VAL A 22 49.06 36.71 16.88
C VAL A 22 48.24 36.82 15.58
N ALA A 23 48.45 35.93 14.63
CA ALA A 23 47.65 35.88 13.39
C ALA A 23 46.20 35.51 13.67
N GLU A 24 45.94 34.64 14.65
CA GLU A 24 44.59 34.32 15.09
C GLU A 24 43.90 35.49 15.81
N LEU A 25 44.61 36.21 16.65
CA LEU A 25 44.06 37.40 17.35
C LEU A 25 43.73 38.54 16.38
N ASN A 26 44.46 38.66 15.29
CA ASN A 26 44.24 39.68 14.26
C ASN A 26 43.22 39.24 13.21
N LYS A 27 42.74 38.01 13.28
CA LYS A 27 41.71 37.51 12.40
C LYS A 27 40.39 38.16 12.72
N ALA A 28 39.76 38.77 11.71
CA ALA A 28 38.41 39.26 11.86
C ALA A 28 37.52 38.09 12.34
N LEU A 29 36.57 38.38 13.21
CA LEU A 29 35.63 37.39 13.71
C LEU A 29 34.88 36.79 12.49
N THR A 30 35.32 35.64 12.04
CA THR A 30 34.78 34.97 10.87
C THR A 30 33.74 33.92 11.30
N THR A 31 32.79 33.65 10.43
CA THR A 31 31.91 32.48 10.54
C THR A 31 32.81 31.24 10.48
N GLY A 32 33.25 30.71 11.60
CA GLY A 32 34.09 29.52 11.65
C GLY A 32 33.41 28.35 10.96
N ALA A 33 34.18 27.52 10.27
CA ALA A 33 33.67 26.29 9.71
C ALA A 33 33.07 25.45 10.84
N TYR A 34 31.83 25.03 10.67
CA TYR A 34 31.16 24.08 11.56
C TYR A 34 32.01 22.81 11.57
N GLY A 35 32.57 22.47 12.73
CA GLY A 35 33.60 21.45 12.82
C GLY A 35 33.12 20.09 12.33
N GLN A 36 33.74 19.66 11.29
CA GLN A 36 33.86 18.24 11.01
C GLN A 36 34.86 17.65 11.99
N ALA A 37 34.42 17.17 13.11
CA ALA A 37 35.21 16.17 13.82
C ALA A 37 34.38 15.49 14.88
N SER A 38 34.49 14.21 14.91
CA SER A 38 34.16 13.32 16.00
C SER A 38 34.69 13.86 17.31
N GLY A 39 33.80 14.34 18.16
CA GLY A 39 34.13 14.87 19.47
C GLY A 39 33.65 16.32 19.60
N VAL A 40 33.20 16.66 20.77
CA VAL A 40 32.74 18.00 21.14
C VAL A 40 33.90 18.98 20.97
N ALA A 41 34.13 19.43 19.77
CA ALA A 41 35.02 20.55 19.51
C ALA A 41 34.32 21.79 20.05
N ALA A 42 34.92 22.43 21.02
CA ALA A 42 34.49 23.73 21.48
C ALA A 42 34.41 24.67 20.27
N GLN A 43 33.21 25.22 20.03
CA GLN A 43 33.06 26.24 19.00
C GLN A 43 33.93 27.43 19.36
N THR A 44 34.97 27.67 18.58
CA THR A 44 35.89 28.76 18.75
C THR A 44 35.61 29.84 17.72
N ASN A 45 36.05 31.07 18.00
CA ASN A 45 35.84 32.24 17.14
C ASN A 45 34.37 32.66 16.98
N GLY A 46 34.02 33.24 15.87
CA GLY A 46 32.68 33.74 15.58
C GLY A 46 31.61 32.67 15.52
N ALA A 47 31.97 31.39 15.39
CA ALA A 47 31.04 30.27 15.36
C ALA A 47 30.23 30.12 16.67
N ALA A 48 30.85 30.48 17.83
CA ALA A 48 30.16 30.46 19.12
C ALA A 48 29.02 31.51 19.24
N LEU A 49 29.04 32.54 18.43
CA LEU A 49 28.06 33.61 18.40
C LEU A 49 26.98 33.40 17.33
N GLN A 50 27.09 32.36 16.49
CA GLN A 50 26.15 32.07 15.44
C GLN A 50 24.97 31.23 15.97
N VAL A 51 23.78 31.70 15.72
CA VAL A 51 22.60 30.86 15.84
C VAL A 51 22.47 30.03 14.56
N GLU A 52 22.40 28.72 14.71
CA GLU A 52 22.17 27.83 13.58
C GLU A 52 20.91 28.25 12.84
N SER A 53 21.05 28.44 11.53
CA SER A 53 19.88 28.74 10.68
C SER A 53 19.15 27.44 10.37
N LEU A 54 18.03 27.22 11.04
CA LEU A 54 17.08 26.16 10.72
C LEU A 54 15.91 26.76 9.94
N GLU A 55 15.58 26.16 8.82
CA GLU A 55 14.44 26.61 8.03
C GLU A 55 13.12 26.45 8.81
N ASN A 56 12.31 27.50 8.86
CA ASN A 56 11.05 27.51 9.62
C ASN A 56 10.00 26.58 9.02
N SER A 57 10.10 26.28 7.71
CA SER A 57 9.17 25.36 7.04
C SER A 57 9.68 23.92 7.06
N LEU A 58 8.89 23.00 7.59
CA LEU A 58 9.18 21.57 7.54
C LEU A 58 9.08 21.06 6.10
N LYS A 59 10.14 20.48 5.59
CA LYS A 59 10.13 19.81 4.28
C LYS A 59 9.64 18.36 4.45
N VAL A 60 8.58 18.02 3.75
CA VAL A 60 7.95 16.70 3.80
C VAL A 60 8.47 15.88 2.62
N LEU A 61 9.17 14.79 2.89
CA LEU A 61 9.74 13.87 1.89
C LEU A 61 8.90 12.59 1.72
N THR A 62 7.77 12.51 2.39
CA THR A 62 6.88 11.34 2.35
C THR A 62 5.51 11.68 1.76
N TYR A 63 4.60 10.71 1.75
CA TYR A 63 3.25 10.90 1.26
C TYR A 63 2.52 12.01 2.01
N SER A 64 1.61 12.65 1.31
CA SER A 64 0.74 13.69 1.84
C SER A 64 -0.73 13.30 1.64
N ASP A 65 -1.62 14.07 2.25
CA ASP A 65 -3.06 13.97 2.09
C ASP A 65 -3.55 13.90 0.62
N LYS A 66 -2.82 14.53 -0.31
CA LYS A 66 -3.16 14.55 -1.74
C LYS A 66 -3.09 13.18 -2.42
N HIS A 67 -2.34 12.24 -1.87
CA HIS A 67 -2.15 10.90 -2.43
C HIS A 67 -3.25 9.93 -2.04
N VAL A 68 -4.05 10.25 -1.03
CA VAL A 68 -5.19 9.44 -0.57
C VAL A 68 -6.40 9.83 -1.42
N LYS A 69 -6.80 8.98 -2.36
CA LYS A 69 -7.86 9.27 -3.33
C LYS A 69 -9.13 8.48 -3.09
N PHE A 70 -9.01 7.18 -2.90
CA PHE A 70 -10.15 6.29 -2.74
C PHE A 70 -10.95 6.64 -1.48
N TRP A 71 -10.28 6.78 -0.33
CA TRP A 71 -10.91 7.18 0.93
C TRP A 71 -11.62 8.53 0.85
N LYS A 72 -11.07 9.49 0.12
CA LYS A 72 -11.70 10.80 -0.05
C LYS A 72 -12.94 10.74 -0.91
N LYS A 73 -12.95 9.87 -1.91
CA LYS A 73 -14.02 9.75 -2.89
C LYS A 73 -15.17 8.87 -2.39
N ILE A 74 -14.90 7.83 -1.59
CA ILE A 74 -15.93 6.90 -1.11
C ILE A 74 -16.99 7.63 -0.27
N ALA A 75 -18.25 7.32 -0.52
CA ALA A 75 -19.36 7.83 0.28
C ALA A 75 -19.32 7.29 1.71
N LYS A 76 -19.41 8.18 2.68
CA LYS A 76 -19.38 7.83 4.11
C LYS A 76 -20.80 7.90 4.65
N THR A 77 -21.29 6.79 5.16
CA THR A 77 -22.64 6.65 5.72
C THR A 77 -22.55 6.22 7.18
N PRO A 78 -23.43 6.70 8.05
CA PRO A 78 -23.41 6.30 9.46
C PRO A 78 -23.74 4.82 9.61
N ALA A 79 -23.08 4.15 10.53
CA ALA A 79 -23.42 2.83 11.05
C ALA A 79 -24.05 3.00 12.44
N TYR A 80 -25.02 2.18 12.77
CA TYR A 80 -25.74 2.24 14.05
C TYR A 80 -25.45 1.06 14.96
N SER A 81 -24.77 0.04 14.42
CA SER A 81 -24.39 -1.18 15.15
C SER A 81 -22.99 -1.65 14.73
N THR A 82 -22.40 -2.55 15.50
CA THR A 82 -21.18 -3.26 15.12
C THR A 82 -21.40 -4.29 14.02
N VAL A 83 -22.65 -4.66 13.78
CA VAL A 83 -23.09 -5.50 12.65
C VAL A 83 -24.05 -4.68 11.83
N GLU A 84 -23.68 -4.41 10.59
CA GLU A 84 -24.52 -3.69 9.63
C GLU A 84 -25.05 -4.69 8.60
N GLU A 85 -26.36 -4.82 8.54
CA GLU A 85 -27.05 -5.70 7.60
C GLU A 85 -27.67 -4.89 6.47
N TYR A 86 -27.68 -5.46 5.28
CA TYR A 86 -28.37 -4.89 4.13
C TYR A 86 -29.03 -5.97 3.29
N ASN A 87 -30.12 -5.60 2.63
CA ASN A 87 -30.85 -6.49 1.75
C ASN A 87 -30.47 -6.20 0.29
N GLN A 88 -30.29 -7.26 -0.47
CA GLN A 88 -30.07 -7.21 -1.92
C GLN A 88 -31.31 -7.79 -2.60
N LEU A 89 -31.82 -7.11 -3.62
CA LEU A 89 -32.78 -7.65 -4.54
C LEU A 89 -32.01 -8.38 -5.65
N LEU A 90 -32.18 -9.67 -5.77
CA LEU A 90 -31.50 -10.51 -6.77
C LEU A 90 -32.25 -10.64 -8.05
N SER A 91 -33.59 -10.74 -7.98
CA SER A 91 -34.48 -10.93 -9.15
C SER A 91 -35.84 -10.31 -8.86
N TYR A 92 -36.44 -9.73 -9.90
CA TYR A 92 -37.82 -9.24 -9.86
C TYR A 92 -38.87 -10.35 -10.08
N GLY A 93 -38.44 -11.59 -10.32
CA GLY A 93 -39.26 -12.75 -10.57
C GLY A 93 -38.72 -13.64 -11.69
N ASN A 94 -39.49 -14.62 -12.09
CA ASN A 94 -39.10 -15.57 -13.12
C ASN A 94 -39.22 -14.93 -14.53
N ASN A 95 -38.24 -15.12 -15.38
CA ASN A 95 -38.18 -14.51 -16.71
C ASN A 95 -39.08 -15.22 -17.76
N SER A 96 -39.94 -16.16 -17.36
CA SER A 96 -40.78 -16.93 -18.28
C SER A 96 -42.20 -16.40 -18.32
N GLY A 97 -42.70 -16.05 -19.51
CA GLY A 97 -44.11 -16.02 -19.79
C GLY A 97 -44.88 -14.76 -19.37
N GLY A 98 -44.44 -13.56 -19.78
CA GLY A 98 -45.24 -12.34 -19.61
C GLY A 98 -46.49 -12.23 -20.49
N PHE A 99 -46.63 -13.11 -21.49
CA PHE A 99 -47.79 -13.15 -22.38
C PHE A 99 -48.80 -14.22 -21.92
N ILE A 100 -50.02 -13.83 -21.70
CA ILE A 100 -51.11 -14.69 -21.28
C ILE A 100 -52.21 -14.72 -22.35
N PRO A 101 -52.88 -15.85 -22.55
CA PRO A 101 -54.08 -15.93 -23.41
C PRO A 101 -55.23 -15.09 -22.83
N GLU A 102 -56.13 -14.64 -23.70
CA GLU A 102 -57.28 -13.87 -23.27
C GLU A 102 -58.17 -14.68 -22.30
N GLY A 103 -58.47 -14.09 -21.14
CA GLY A 103 -59.31 -14.72 -20.11
C GLY A 103 -58.60 -15.64 -19.13
N VAL A 104 -57.27 -15.75 -19.20
CA VAL A 104 -56.43 -16.53 -18.25
C VAL A 104 -55.77 -15.59 -17.26
N LEU A 105 -55.70 -15.96 -15.96
CA LEU A 105 -54.96 -15.25 -14.96
C LEU A 105 -53.44 -15.52 -15.13
N PRO A 106 -52.58 -14.50 -15.01
CA PRO A 106 -51.13 -14.70 -14.97
C PRO A 106 -50.75 -15.53 -13.75
N GLU A 107 -49.65 -16.28 -13.86
CA GLU A 107 -49.06 -16.98 -12.73
C GLU A 107 -48.48 -15.98 -11.71
N THR A 108 -48.52 -16.34 -10.44
CA THR A 108 -47.91 -15.55 -9.38
C THR A 108 -46.38 -15.73 -9.40
N ASP A 109 -45.67 -14.62 -9.39
CA ASP A 109 -44.23 -14.64 -9.38
C ASP A 109 -43.71 -13.72 -8.25
N ASP A 110 -42.69 -14.18 -7.52
CA ASP A 110 -42.13 -13.47 -6.36
C ASP A 110 -40.71 -12.99 -6.60
N SER A 111 -40.39 -11.80 -6.06
CA SER A 111 -39.06 -11.26 -6.10
C SER A 111 -38.14 -11.99 -5.10
N THR A 112 -36.88 -12.20 -5.46
CA THR A 112 -35.92 -12.90 -4.62
C THR A 112 -35.00 -11.87 -3.90
N TYR A 113 -34.96 -11.98 -2.58
CA TYR A 113 -34.14 -11.11 -1.71
C TYR A 113 -33.05 -11.91 -1.00
N ARG A 114 -31.91 -11.27 -0.79
CA ARG A 114 -30.80 -11.82 0.01
C ARG A 114 -30.38 -10.81 1.05
N ARG A 115 -30.17 -11.26 2.29
CA ARG A 115 -29.60 -10.46 3.36
C ARG A 115 -28.11 -10.74 3.48
N GLN A 116 -27.32 -9.68 3.57
CA GLN A 116 -25.88 -9.72 3.82
C GLN A 116 -25.54 -8.92 5.10
N ALA A 117 -24.50 -9.34 5.79
CA ALA A 117 -24.02 -8.67 7.00
C ALA A 117 -22.55 -8.30 6.86
N SER A 118 -22.18 -7.14 7.35
CA SER A 118 -20.79 -6.65 7.44
C SER A 118 -20.47 -6.28 8.87
N PHE A 119 -19.28 -6.63 9.34
CA PHE A 119 -18.85 -6.37 10.70
C PHE A 119 -17.94 -5.15 10.76
N VAL A 120 -18.31 -4.15 11.56
CA VAL A 120 -17.50 -2.96 11.79
C VAL A 120 -16.14 -3.35 12.40
N LYS A 121 -15.06 -2.77 11.87
CA LYS A 121 -13.70 -2.99 12.34
C LYS A 121 -13.12 -1.72 12.95
N PHE A 122 -12.09 -1.92 13.77
CA PHE A 122 -11.50 -0.87 14.58
C PHE A 122 -10.07 -0.62 14.13
N LEU A 123 -9.82 0.55 13.58
CA LEU A 123 -8.48 1.00 13.17
C LEU A 123 -8.01 2.08 14.12
N GLY A 124 -6.73 2.06 14.49
CA GLY A 124 -6.19 3.11 15.34
C GLY A 124 -4.68 3.07 15.49
N THR A 125 -4.17 4.18 15.99
CA THR A 125 -2.77 4.34 16.38
C THR A 125 -2.67 5.14 17.67
N THR A 126 -1.69 4.81 18.50
CA THR A 126 -1.38 5.58 19.70
C THR A 126 -0.15 6.45 19.43
N ARG A 127 -0.22 7.70 19.83
CA ARG A 127 0.87 8.66 19.78
C ARG A 127 1.25 9.11 21.19
N GLU A 128 2.53 9.41 21.35
CA GLU A 128 3.08 9.83 22.63
C GLU A 128 4.11 10.96 22.43
N VAL A 129 4.02 12.00 23.24
CA VAL A 129 4.99 13.09 23.32
C VAL A 129 5.37 13.29 24.77
N THR A 130 6.66 13.28 25.08
CA THR A 130 7.15 13.50 26.44
C THR A 130 6.94 14.95 26.86
N HIS A 131 6.62 15.16 28.13
CA HIS A 131 6.41 16.50 28.69
C HIS A 131 7.62 17.43 28.46
N PRO A 132 8.90 17.02 28.64
CA PRO A 132 10.03 17.89 28.34
C PRO A 132 10.04 18.39 26.89
N MET A 133 9.59 17.58 25.92
CA MET A 133 9.54 17.98 24.50
C MET A 133 8.53 19.09 24.24
N THR A 134 7.49 19.22 25.07
CA THR A 134 6.51 20.33 24.96
C THR A 134 7.03 21.64 25.54
N LEU A 135 8.04 21.59 26.43
CA LEU A 135 8.68 22.76 27.04
C LEU A 135 9.81 23.33 26.20
N VAL A 136 10.44 22.50 25.38
CA VAL A 136 11.53 22.92 24.49
C VAL A 136 10.95 23.76 23.34
N ARG A 137 11.65 24.84 22.99
CA ARG A 137 11.27 25.66 21.84
C ARG A 137 11.37 24.85 20.55
N SER A 138 10.23 24.53 19.99
CA SER A 138 10.15 23.81 18.70
C SER A 138 10.39 24.77 17.53
N ALA A 139 11.19 24.33 16.55
CA ALA A 139 11.46 25.10 15.34
C ALA A 139 10.25 25.18 14.39
N HIS A 140 9.30 24.24 14.51
CA HIS A 140 8.23 24.06 13.52
C HIS A 140 6.82 24.11 14.13
N GLY A 141 6.63 24.82 15.23
CA GLY A 141 5.33 24.99 15.90
C GLY A 141 5.03 23.89 16.94
N ASP A 142 3.76 23.75 17.33
CA ASP A 142 3.35 22.81 18.37
C ASP A 142 3.58 21.35 17.96
N VAL A 143 4.36 20.65 18.79
CA VAL A 143 4.76 19.25 18.58
C VAL A 143 3.54 18.31 18.68
N ILE A 144 2.61 18.56 19.62
CA ILE A 144 1.42 17.74 19.82
C ILE A 144 0.49 17.83 18.60
N ALA A 145 0.25 19.07 18.11
CA ALA A 145 -0.59 19.27 16.93
C ALA A 145 0.01 18.57 15.70
N ARG A 146 1.33 18.62 15.54
CA ARG A 146 2.05 17.97 14.44
C ARG A 146 1.98 16.45 14.52
N GLU A 147 2.24 15.88 15.71
CA GLU A 147 2.14 14.42 15.88
C GLU A 147 0.71 13.92 15.71
N ASN A 148 -0.28 14.73 16.06
CA ASN A 148 -1.68 14.41 15.75
C ASN A 148 -1.92 14.36 14.24
N GLN A 149 -1.44 15.35 13.49
CA GLN A 149 -1.54 15.37 12.02
C GLN A 149 -0.81 14.18 11.38
N ASN A 150 0.41 13.89 11.84
CA ASN A 150 1.17 12.72 11.37
C ASN A 150 0.44 11.41 11.65
N GLY A 151 -0.20 11.29 12.81
CA GLY A 151 -1.00 10.13 13.17
C GLY A 151 -2.23 9.94 12.29
N ILE A 152 -2.92 11.03 11.95
CA ILE A 152 -4.06 11.00 11.01
C ILE A 152 -3.60 10.58 9.62
N LEU A 153 -2.50 11.14 9.09
CA LEU A 153 -1.95 10.77 7.80
C LEU A 153 -1.53 9.30 7.75
N TRP A 154 -0.92 8.80 8.84
CA TRP A 154 -0.58 7.39 8.96
C TRP A 154 -1.83 6.50 8.91
N LEU A 155 -2.88 6.87 9.66
CA LEU A 155 -4.14 6.12 9.67
C LEU A 155 -4.81 6.11 8.29
N MET A 156 -4.83 7.27 7.60
CA MET A 156 -5.39 7.38 6.25
C MET A 156 -4.63 6.50 5.25
N LYS A 157 -3.31 6.41 5.36
CA LYS A 157 -2.48 5.53 4.54
C LYS A 157 -2.84 4.05 4.77
N GLN A 158 -2.92 3.61 6.04
CA GLN A 158 -3.29 2.24 6.37
C GLN A 158 -4.69 1.91 5.88
N LEU A 159 -5.60 2.86 6.02
CA LEU A 159 -6.97 2.72 5.55
C LEU A 159 -7.06 2.59 4.03
N GLU A 160 -6.36 3.46 3.29
CA GLU A 160 -6.32 3.41 1.81
C GLU A 160 -5.79 2.07 1.32
N HIS A 161 -4.69 1.60 1.90
CA HIS A 161 -4.16 0.27 1.61
C HIS A 161 -5.17 -0.84 1.92
N ALA A 162 -5.80 -0.79 3.09
CA ALA A 162 -6.78 -1.79 3.50
C ALA A 162 -8.04 -1.78 2.63
N LEU A 163 -8.46 -0.61 2.11
CA LEU A 163 -9.59 -0.52 1.18
C LEU A 163 -9.34 -1.24 -0.14
N PHE A 164 -8.10 -1.31 -0.61
CA PHE A 164 -7.75 -2.09 -1.80
C PHE A 164 -7.44 -3.55 -1.48
N TRP A 165 -6.64 -3.82 -0.45
CA TRP A 165 -5.99 -5.11 -0.21
C TRP A 165 -6.41 -5.82 1.07
N GLY A 166 -7.28 -5.23 1.88
CA GLY A 166 -7.74 -5.84 3.12
C GLY A 166 -8.24 -7.27 2.91
N ASN A 167 -7.95 -8.16 3.85
CA ASN A 167 -8.39 -9.55 3.81
C ASN A 167 -8.74 -10.02 5.24
N SER A 168 -10.02 -10.30 5.44
CA SER A 168 -10.54 -10.73 6.74
C SER A 168 -10.03 -12.10 7.19
N LYS A 169 -9.52 -12.90 6.25
CA LYS A 169 -9.00 -14.26 6.50
C LYS A 169 -7.53 -14.27 6.96
N LEU A 170 -6.80 -13.16 6.80
CA LEU A 170 -5.40 -13.07 7.22
C LEU A 170 -5.30 -12.82 8.73
N ALA A 171 -5.48 -13.86 9.51
CA ALA A 171 -5.34 -13.83 10.96
C ALA A 171 -4.93 -15.20 11.47
N ALA A 172 -4.42 -15.26 12.70
CA ALA A 172 -4.17 -16.53 13.35
C ALA A 172 -5.48 -17.34 13.50
N PRO A 173 -5.42 -18.67 13.47
CA PRO A 173 -6.59 -19.53 13.64
C PRO A 173 -7.43 -19.15 14.87
N GLY A 174 -8.74 -18.97 14.65
CA GLY A 174 -9.66 -18.54 15.70
C GLY A 174 -9.66 -17.03 16.02
N LYS A 175 -8.89 -16.23 15.27
CA LYS A 175 -8.84 -14.77 15.38
C LYS A 175 -9.19 -14.08 14.06
N GLU A 176 -9.89 -14.78 13.17
CA GLU A 176 -10.32 -14.28 11.86
C GLU A 176 -11.24 -13.06 12.02
N GLY A 177 -11.25 -12.22 11.02
CA GLY A 177 -12.13 -11.07 10.97
C GLY A 177 -11.66 -9.86 11.77
N VAL A 178 -10.38 -9.74 12.09
CA VAL A 178 -9.81 -8.51 12.69
C VAL A 178 -9.78 -7.39 11.66
N GLN A 179 -9.47 -7.71 10.40
CA GLN A 179 -9.53 -6.78 9.27
C GLN A 179 -10.87 -6.89 8.55
N PHE A 180 -11.19 -5.87 7.74
CA PHE A 180 -12.26 -5.95 6.75
C PHE A 180 -11.70 -6.36 5.38
N ASP A 181 -12.56 -6.83 4.51
CA ASP A 181 -12.19 -7.14 3.13
C ASP A 181 -12.10 -5.87 2.29
N GLY A 182 -11.04 -5.74 1.51
CA GLY A 182 -10.85 -4.66 0.54
C GLY A 182 -11.41 -5.02 -0.83
N LEU A 183 -11.30 -4.09 -1.79
CA LEU A 183 -11.79 -4.28 -3.16
C LEU A 183 -11.33 -5.59 -3.79
N SER A 184 -10.06 -5.96 -3.59
CA SER A 184 -9.48 -7.20 -4.15
C SER A 184 -10.24 -8.47 -3.75
N HIS A 185 -10.91 -8.47 -2.58
CA HIS A 185 -11.63 -9.62 -2.04
C HIS A 185 -13.15 -9.46 -2.07
N MET A 186 -13.65 -8.22 -2.20
CA MET A 186 -15.09 -7.95 -2.30
C MET A 186 -15.63 -8.10 -3.73
N ILE A 187 -14.80 -7.85 -4.74
CA ILE A 187 -15.19 -8.01 -6.16
C ILE A 187 -15.44 -9.49 -6.45
N ASP A 188 -16.49 -9.77 -7.20
CA ASP A 188 -16.80 -11.13 -7.62
C ASP A 188 -15.64 -11.73 -8.41
N GLN A 189 -15.32 -12.99 -8.12
CA GLN A 189 -14.18 -13.67 -8.73
C GLN A 189 -14.36 -13.84 -10.25
N GLU A 190 -15.60 -13.97 -10.72
CA GLU A 190 -15.94 -14.03 -12.14
C GLU A 190 -15.59 -12.73 -12.88
N ASN A 191 -15.58 -11.59 -12.18
CA ASN A 191 -15.26 -10.28 -12.73
C ASN A 191 -13.75 -9.96 -12.58
N THR A 192 -12.91 -10.97 -12.77
CA THR A 192 -11.45 -10.79 -12.77
C THR A 192 -10.92 -11.05 -14.17
N TYR A 193 -10.27 -10.03 -14.74
CA TYR A 193 -9.60 -10.13 -16.05
C TYR A 193 -8.10 -10.27 -15.86
N ASP A 194 -7.50 -11.27 -16.48
CA ASP A 194 -6.07 -11.52 -16.42
C ASP A 194 -5.37 -10.99 -17.67
N CYS A 195 -4.57 -9.96 -17.49
CA CYS A 195 -3.76 -9.37 -18.57
C CYS A 195 -2.56 -10.23 -18.98
N LYS A 196 -2.31 -11.36 -18.31
CA LYS A 196 -1.28 -12.36 -18.64
C LYS A 196 0.13 -11.77 -18.81
N GLY A 197 0.46 -10.78 -17.99
CA GLY A 197 1.77 -10.10 -18.06
C GLY A 197 1.93 -9.18 -19.26
N GLN A 198 0.85 -8.70 -19.85
CA GLN A 198 0.84 -7.67 -20.88
C GLN A 198 0.47 -6.31 -20.31
N ASP A 199 0.75 -5.24 -21.06
CA ASP A 199 0.29 -3.90 -20.72
C ASP A 199 -1.25 -3.84 -20.84
N LEU A 200 -1.86 -2.98 -20.03
CA LEU A 200 -3.30 -2.73 -20.09
C LEU A 200 -3.64 -1.95 -21.37
N LYS A 201 -4.54 -2.50 -22.20
CA LYS A 201 -4.94 -1.94 -23.48
C LYS A 201 -6.36 -1.35 -23.45
N ASP A 202 -6.67 -0.55 -24.46
CA ASP A 202 -8.02 -0.01 -24.69
C ASP A 202 -9.07 -1.11 -24.84
N THR A 203 -8.71 -2.23 -25.49
CA THR A 203 -9.58 -3.40 -25.65
C THR A 203 -9.94 -4.04 -24.31
N ASP A 204 -9.00 -4.07 -23.36
CA ASP A 204 -9.21 -4.68 -22.04
C ASP A 204 -10.18 -3.83 -21.19
N ILE A 205 -10.00 -2.49 -21.26
CA ILE A 205 -10.90 -1.54 -20.58
C ILE A 205 -12.31 -1.63 -21.16
N ASN A 206 -12.44 -1.71 -22.50
CA ASN A 206 -13.74 -1.89 -23.15
C ASN A 206 -14.40 -3.22 -22.79
N TYR A 207 -13.63 -4.31 -22.71
CA TYR A 207 -14.14 -5.60 -22.24
C TYR A 207 -14.64 -5.49 -20.79
N GLY A 208 -13.87 -4.84 -19.92
CA GLY A 208 -14.31 -4.62 -18.54
C GLY A 208 -15.57 -3.77 -18.45
N ALA A 209 -15.68 -2.73 -19.27
CA ALA A 209 -16.92 -1.93 -19.35
C ALA A 209 -18.11 -2.76 -19.80
N GLN A 210 -17.92 -3.65 -20.78
CA GLN A 210 -18.98 -4.56 -21.24
C GLN A 210 -19.45 -5.50 -20.12
N MET A 211 -18.53 -6.12 -19.39
CA MET A 211 -18.84 -7.01 -18.26
C MET A 211 -19.64 -6.30 -17.16
N ILE A 212 -19.30 -5.05 -16.88
CA ILE A 212 -20.03 -4.22 -15.90
C ILE A 212 -21.42 -3.90 -16.41
N LEU A 213 -21.58 -3.55 -17.70
CA LEU A 213 -22.88 -3.27 -18.33
C LEU A 213 -23.79 -4.51 -18.35
N GLU A 214 -23.24 -5.69 -18.64
CA GLU A 214 -23.97 -6.96 -18.58
C GLU A 214 -24.54 -7.26 -17.19
N ASN A 215 -23.87 -6.73 -16.15
CA ASN A 215 -24.32 -6.80 -14.76
C ASN A 215 -25.13 -5.56 -14.31
N TYR A 216 -25.72 -4.83 -15.26
CA TYR A 216 -26.55 -3.63 -15.01
C TYR A 216 -25.83 -2.50 -14.28
N GLY A 217 -24.51 -2.40 -14.44
CA GLY A 217 -23.68 -1.33 -13.89
C GLY A 217 -23.27 -0.32 -14.97
N THR A 218 -22.82 0.86 -14.53
CA THR A 218 -22.22 1.86 -15.40
C THR A 218 -20.82 2.16 -14.90
N PRO A 219 -19.74 1.84 -15.64
CA PRO A 219 -18.39 2.10 -15.19
C PRO A 219 -18.15 3.62 -15.12
N THR A 220 -17.70 4.12 -13.97
CA THR A 220 -17.42 5.54 -13.74
C THR A 220 -15.96 5.81 -13.47
N ASP A 221 -15.28 4.90 -12.80
CA ASP A 221 -13.91 5.08 -12.31
C ASP A 221 -13.04 3.88 -12.57
N LEU A 222 -11.76 4.16 -12.89
CA LEU A 222 -10.69 3.20 -12.98
C LEU A 222 -9.54 3.63 -12.07
N PHE A 223 -9.32 2.88 -10.99
CA PHE A 223 -8.18 3.03 -10.10
C PHE A 223 -7.00 2.22 -10.64
N LEU A 224 -5.88 2.88 -10.92
CA LEU A 224 -4.70 2.25 -11.51
C LEU A 224 -3.41 2.88 -10.97
N PRO A 225 -2.28 2.15 -11.01
CA PRO A 225 -0.96 2.70 -10.70
C PRO A 225 -0.52 3.76 -11.72
N PHE A 226 0.32 4.70 -11.30
CA PHE A 226 0.85 5.76 -12.18
C PHE A 226 1.61 5.21 -13.39
N GLU A 227 2.35 4.12 -13.22
CA GLU A 227 3.15 3.51 -14.27
C GLU A 227 2.27 2.88 -15.37
N VAL A 228 1.17 2.24 -14.96
CA VAL A 228 0.18 1.69 -15.90
C VAL A 228 -0.48 2.83 -16.69
N LEU A 229 -0.81 3.95 -16.02
CA LEU A 229 -1.34 5.13 -16.69
C LEU A 229 -0.35 5.74 -17.70
N ALA A 230 0.94 5.79 -17.34
CA ALA A 230 1.98 6.29 -18.22
C ALA A 230 2.11 5.43 -19.49
N ASN A 231 2.12 4.10 -19.35
CA ASN A 231 2.16 3.19 -20.49
C ASN A 231 0.92 3.32 -21.37
N PHE A 232 -0.25 3.37 -20.75
CA PHE A 232 -1.52 3.56 -21.45
C PHE A 232 -1.51 4.88 -22.24
N SER A 233 -1.07 5.99 -21.63
CA SER A 233 -0.97 7.28 -22.29
C SER A 233 0.02 7.25 -23.48
N ASN A 234 1.16 6.54 -23.32
CA ASN A 234 2.14 6.39 -24.37
C ASN A 234 1.62 5.59 -25.59
N GLU A 235 0.71 4.64 -25.38
CA GLU A 235 0.08 3.90 -26.46
C GLU A 235 -0.81 4.79 -27.35
N PHE A 236 -1.47 5.79 -26.74
CA PHE A 236 -2.33 6.71 -27.47
C PHE A 236 -1.58 7.86 -28.14
N PHE A 237 -0.39 8.23 -27.67
CA PHE A 237 0.38 9.33 -28.21
C PHE A 237 0.55 9.29 -29.75
N PRO A 238 0.83 8.15 -30.40
CA PRO A 238 0.93 8.08 -31.86
C PRO A 238 -0.42 8.16 -32.57
N LYS A 239 -1.53 7.87 -31.88
CA LYS A 239 -2.88 7.80 -32.45
C LYS A 239 -3.60 9.17 -32.40
N GLU A 240 -3.14 10.10 -31.57
CA GLU A 240 -3.77 11.41 -31.42
C GLU A 240 -3.14 12.49 -32.31
N ARG A 241 -4.03 13.25 -32.94
CA ARG A 241 -3.66 14.46 -33.70
C ARG A 241 -3.52 15.61 -32.71
N VAL A 242 -2.29 16.04 -32.42
CA VAL A 242 -2.03 17.18 -31.55
C VAL A 242 -2.59 18.45 -32.26
N ILE A 243 -3.69 18.97 -31.74
CA ILE A 243 -4.21 20.29 -32.18
C ILE A 243 -3.41 21.32 -31.37
N MET A 244 -2.51 22.02 -32.07
CA MET A 244 -1.75 23.11 -31.45
C MET A 244 -2.69 24.31 -31.21
N PRO A 245 -2.79 24.84 -29.99
CA PRO A 245 -3.48 26.11 -29.76
C PRO A 245 -2.67 27.26 -30.43
N THR A 246 -3.34 28.03 -31.24
CA THR A 246 -2.74 29.00 -32.17
C THR A 246 -2.35 30.33 -31.54
N GLN A 247 -2.46 30.56 -30.24
CA GLN A 247 -2.12 31.87 -29.63
C GLN A 247 -1.41 31.72 -28.26
N GLY A 248 -0.14 32.14 -28.25
CA GLY A 248 0.51 32.77 -27.09
C GLY A 248 0.92 31.90 -25.88
N ALA A 249 0.49 30.69 -25.80
CA ALA A 249 0.95 29.76 -24.77
C ALA A 249 2.05 28.85 -25.32
N GLY A 250 3.17 28.75 -24.62
CA GLY A 250 4.29 27.89 -25.02
C GLY A 250 3.85 26.47 -25.34
N TYR A 251 4.60 25.80 -26.20
CA TYR A 251 4.33 24.42 -26.59
C TYR A 251 4.40 23.50 -25.36
N GLN A 252 3.28 22.82 -25.02
CA GLN A 252 3.28 21.71 -24.09
C GLN A 252 3.31 20.42 -24.91
N ALA A 253 4.39 19.66 -24.78
CA ALA A 253 4.51 18.33 -25.34
C ALA A 253 4.15 17.29 -24.28
N GLY A 254 3.32 16.33 -24.62
CA GLY A 254 2.92 15.23 -23.77
C GLY A 254 1.40 15.09 -23.67
N LEU A 255 0.94 13.85 -23.66
CA LEU A 255 -0.45 13.46 -23.51
C LEU A 255 -0.62 12.76 -22.17
N VAL A 256 -1.59 13.20 -21.38
CA VAL A 256 -2.06 12.47 -20.20
C VAL A 256 -3.53 12.16 -20.41
N VAL A 257 -3.88 10.88 -20.43
CA VAL A 257 -5.26 10.44 -20.54
C VAL A 257 -5.88 10.49 -19.15
N ASN A 258 -6.80 11.43 -18.92
CA ASN A 258 -7.52 11.56 -17.66
C ASN A 258 -8.87 10.82 -17.68
N LYS A 259 -9.46 10.67 -18.86
CA LYS A 259 -10.74 10.00 -19.10
C LYS A 259 -10.66 9.15 -20.34
N PHE A 260 -11.34 8.03 -20.33
CA PHE A 260 -11.48 7.16 -21.48
C PHE A 260 -12.95 6.90 -21.77
N GLN A 261 -13.36 7.08 -23.03
CA GLN A 261 -14.71 6.84 -23.47
C GLN A 261 -14.89 5.36 -23.81
N THR A 262 -15.65 4.66 -23.00
CA THR A 262 -16.01 3.26 -23.23
C THR A 262 -17.42 3.16 -23.82
N HIS A 263 -17.84 1.96 -24.21
CA HIS A 263 -19.21 1.71 -24.66
C HIS A 263 -20.25 1.98 -23.55
N GLY A 264 -19.83 1.93 -22.28
CA GLY A 264 -20.67 2.17 -21.10
C GLY A 264 -20.66 3.60 -20.58
N GLY A 265 -19.92 4.50 -21.22
CA GLY A 265 -19.76 5.88 -20.77
C GLY A 265 -18.30 6.28 -20.56
N ALA A 266 -18.10 7.48 -20.06
CA ALA A 266 -16.77 8.01 -19.77
C ALA A 266 -16.26 7.47 -18.42
N VAL A 267 -15.09 6.85 -18.40
CA VAL A 267 -14.42 6.36 -17.21
C VAL A 267 -13.32 7.31 -16.81
N ASP A 268 -13.35 7.79 -15.57
CA ASP A 268 -12.33 8.68 -15.00
C ASP A 268 -11.14 7.86 -14.49
N PHE A 269 -9.95 8.21 -14.93
CA PHE A 269 -8.72 7.57 -14.44
C PHE A 269 -8.30 8.19 -13.11
N GLN A 270 -8.18 7.36 -12.10
CA GLN A 270 -7.78 7.71 -10.75
C GLN A 270 -6.42 7.06 -10.42
N PRO A 271 -5.30 7.69 -10.82
CA PRO A 271 -3.99 7.13 -10.50
C PRO A 271 -3.78 7.19 -8.99
N ASP A 272 -3.52 6.02 -8.38
CA ASP A 272 -3.34 5.89 -6.95
C ASP A 272 -1.95 5.35 -6.61
N LEU A 273 -1.30 5.95 -5.59
CA LEU A 273 0.03 5.58 -5.15
C LEU A 273 0.05 4.25 -4.37
N PHE A 274 -1.08 3.87 -3.79
CA PHE A 274 -1.20 2.66 -2.96
C PHE A 274 -1.56 1.41 -3.75
N LEU A 275 -1.90 1.57 -5.04
CA LEU A 275 -1.98 0.48 -6.00
C LEU A 275 -0.60 0.20 -6.57
N GLN A 276 0.15 -0.61 -5.86
CA GLN A 276 1.56 -0.83 -6.17
C GLN A 276 1.78 -2.16 -6.88
N LYS A 277 2.99 -2.29 -7.40
CA LYS A 277 3.53 -3.53 -7.91
C LYS A 277 3.57 -4.58 -6.80
N THR A 278 3.54 -5.83 -7.19
CA THR A 278 3.80 -6.94 -6.26
C THR A 278 5.06 -6.67 -5.44
N LYS A 279 4.96 -6.79 -4.12
CA LYS A 279 6.05 -6.46 -3.19
C LYS A 279 7.31 -7.28 -3.47
N PRO A 280 8.48 -6.66 -3.69
CA PRO A 280 9.73 -7.41 -3.78
C PRO A 280 10.14 -7.95 -2.42
N LEU A 281 10.85 -9.07 -2.41
CA LEU A 281 11.39 -9.65 -1.20
C LEU A 281 12.47 -8.75 -0.60
N SER A 282 12.33 -8.43 0.69
CA SER A 282 13.39 -7.82 1.48
C SER A 282 14.18 -8.91 2.23
N ASN A 283 15.49 -8.80 2.24
CA ASN A 283 16.35 -9.73 2.99
C ASN A 283 16.32 -9.50 4.50
N THR A 284 15.76 -8.37 4.94
CA THR A 284 15.67 -8.02 6.36
C THR A 284 14.21 -8.02 6.83
N GLY A 285 13.97 -8.64 7.97
CA GLY A 285 12.66 -8.56 8.62
C GLY A 285 12.34 -7.15 9.12
N THR A 286 11.06 -6.90 9.36
CA THR A 286 10.53 -5.65 9.94
C THR A 286 9.84 -5.94 11.27
N GLY A 287 9.65 -4.93 12.12
CA GLY A 287 8.91 -5.08 13.39
C GLY A 287 9.76 -5.52 14.60
N GLY A 288 11.05 -5.82 14.41
CA GLY A 288 11.98 -6.15 15.49
C GLY A 288 11.52 -7.37 16.31
N THR A 289 11.59 -7.28 17.64
CA THR A 289 11.21 -8.38 18.55
C THR A 289 9.73 -8.75 18.57
N LYS A 290 8.86 -7.92 17.95
CA LYS A 290 7.42 -8.18 17.83
C LYS A 290 7.05 -8.90 16.54
N ALA A 291 7.99 -9.00 15.58
CA ALA A 291 7.81 -9.75 14.36
C ALA A 291 7.74 -11.26 14.64
N PRO A 292 7.02 -12.05 13.83
CA PRO A 292 6.97 -13.50 14.00
C PRO A 292 8.33 -14.14 13.82
N THR A 293 8.50 -15.31 14.42
CA THR A 293 9.68 -16.14 14.16
C THR A 293 9.61 -16.67 12.72
N ALA A 294 10.74 -16.60 12.01
CA ALA A 294 10.83 -17.11 10.64
C ALA A 294 10.51 -18.61 10.56
N PRO A 295 9.90 -19.11 9.49
CA PRO A 295 9.70 -20.54 9.27
C PRO A 295 11.04 -21.31 9.30
N SER A 296 11.03 -22.53 9.81
CA SER A 296 12.24 -23.36 9.88
C SER A 296 12.56 -24.02 8.54
N ALA A 297 11.56 -24.36 7.75
CA ALA A 297 11.72 -25.01 6.46
C ALA A 297 10.57 -24.64 5.52
N VAL A 298 10.90 -24.56 4.24
CA VAL A 298 9.96 -24.40 3.13
C VAL A 298 10.29 -25.44 2.08
N THR A 299 9.35 -26.34 1.79
CA THR A 299 9.50 -27.33 0.73
C THR A 299 8.51 -27.03 -0.38
N VAL A 300 8.96 -27.22 -1.63
CA VAL A 300 8.15 -26.99 -2.82
C VAL A 300 8.19 -28.20 -3.73
N GLU A 301 7.04 -28.58 -4.28
CA GLU A 301 6.91 -29.73 -5.17
C GLU A 301 5.83 -29.47 -6.24
N ILE A 302 5.96 -30.09 -7.40
CA ILE A 302 4.94 -29.99 -8.44
C ILE A 302 3.74 -30.84 -8.00
N ALA A 303 2.56 -30.21 -7.89
CA ALA A 303 1.32 -30.89 -7.55
C ALA A 303 0.64 -31.37 -8.85
N GLY A 304 0.72 -32.65 -9.12
CA GLY A 304 0.14 -33.24 -10.34
C GLY A 304 -1.40 -33.27 -10.34
N ASP A 305 -2.00 -33.20 -9.18
CA ASP A 305 -3.45 -33.23 -8.93
C ASP A 305 -4.11 -31.84 -8.82
N VAL A 306 -3.30 -30.79 -8.79
CA VAL A 306 -3.79 -29.41 -8.67
C VAL A 306 -3.54 -28.67 -10.00
N PRO A 307 -4.59 -28.18 -10.68
CA PRO A 307 -4.41 -27.44 -11.92
C PRO A 307 -3.77 -26.07 -11.66
N GLY A 308 -2.80 -25.69 -12.47
CA GLY A 308 -2.14 -24.39 -12.48
C GLY A 308 -2.11 -23.82 -13.90
N ASP A 309 -1.74 -22.55 -14.03
CA ASP A 309 -1.61 -21.88 -15.33
C ASP A 309 -0.24 -21.18 -15.47
N PHE A 310 0.81 -21.99 -15.47
CA PHE A 310 2.17 -21.49 -15.69
C PHE A 310 2.48 -21.25 -17.18
N THR A 311 1.52 -21.50 -18.08
CA THR A 311 1.66 -21.15 -19.51
C THR A 311 1.92 -19.67 -19.72
N LYS A 312 1.40 -18.82 -18.83
CA LYS A 312 1.61 -17.35 -18.81
C LYS A 312 3.05 -16.95 -18.45
N SER A 313 3.69 -17.73 -17.59
CA SER A 313 5.04 -17.42 -17.04
C SER A 313 6.15 -18.19 -17.77
N GLY A 314 5.81 -19.27 -18.47
CA GLY A 314 6.72 -20.10 -19.26
C GLY A 314 7.44 -21.17 -18.45
N ALA A 315 8.15 -22.05 -19.18
CA ALA A 315 9.01 -23.07 -18.60
C ALA A 315 10.29 -22.45 -18.03
N GLY A 316 10.80 -23.00 -16.93
CA GLY A 316 12.03 -22.50 -16.30
C GLY A 316 12.14 -22.88 -14.84
N VAL A 317 13.17 -22.34 -14.21
CA VAL A 317 13.44 -22.53 -12.78
C VAL A 317 12.72 -21.45 -11.97
N TYR A 318 11.96 -21.86 -10.97
CA TYR A 318 11.24 -20.99 -10.04
C TYR A 318 11.79 -21.17 -8.63
N SER A 319 12.24 -20.08 -8.03
CA SER A 319 12.73 -20.07 -6.65
C SER A 319 11.70 -19.41 -5.74
N TYR A 320 11.45 -20.02 -4.60
CA TYR A 320 10.49 -19.55 -3.60
C TYR A 320 11.18 -19.08 -2.33
N SER A 321 10.56 -18.15 -1.65
CA SER A 321 10.89 -17.79 -0.26
C SER A 321 9.60 -17.45 0.48
N VAL A 322 9.59 -17.72 1.77
CA VAL A 322 8.42 -17.45 2.62
C VAL A 322 8.85 -16.62 3.81
N THR A 323 8.02 -15.65 4.17
CA THR A 323 8.14 -14.88 5.39
C THR A 323 6.91 -15.10 6.26
N ALA A 324 7.11 -15.14 7.57
CA ALA A 324 6.02 -15.13 8.52
C ALA A 324 5.64 -13.69 8.87
N CYS A 325 4.36 -13.41 8.92
CA CYS A 325 3.84 -12.07 9.13
C CYS A 325 2.84 -12.01 10.27
N ASN A 326 2.81 -10.89 10.97
CA ASN A 326 1.75 -10.49 11.87
C ASN A 326 1.48 -8.97 11.74
N ARG A 327 0.55 -8.43 12.51
CA ARG A 327 0.23 -7.00 12.54
C ARG A 327 1.39 -6.07 12.91
N PHE A 328 2.48 -6.57 13.48
CA PHE A 328 3.62 -5.76 13.92
C PHE A 328 4.78 -5.77 12.93
N GLY A 329 4.87 -6.80 12.09
CA GLY A 329 5.96 -6.89 11.13
C GLY A 329 6.06 -8.23 10.43
N GLU A 330 7.14 -8.37 9.71
CA GLU A 330 7.47 -9.49 8.84
C GLU A 330 8.82 -10.08 9.25
N SER A 331 8.92 -11.39 9.29
CA SER A 331 10.18 -12.10 9.62
C SER A 331 11.22 -11.95 8.51
N ALA A 332 12.46 -12.31 8.80
CA ALA A 332 13.42 -12.59 7.75
C ALA A 332 12.93 -13.72 6.83
N PRO A 333 13.28 -13.70 5.53
CA PRO A 333 12.82 -14.70 4.58
C PRO A 333 13.51 -16.05 4.80
N THR A 334 12.74 -17.13 4.68
CA THR A 334 13.25 -18.50 4.59
C THR A 334 13.13 -18.95 3.13
N ALA A 335 14.25 -19.28 2.51
CA ALA A 335 14.27 -19.81 1.14
C ALA A 335 13.75 -21.26 1.12
N CYS A 336 13.22 -21.68 -0.02
CA CYS A 336 12.88 -23.09 -0.25
C CYS A 336 14.13 -23.98 -0.22
N THR A 337 13.94 -25.21 0.17
CA THR A 337 15.02 -26.20 0.27
C THR A 337 15.64 -26.53 -1.12
N ALA A 338 14.81 -26.51 -2.17
CA ALA A 338 15.21 -26.71 -3.56
C ALA A 338 14.31 -25.88 -4.47
N ASP A 339 14.87 -25.38 -5.56
CA ASP A 339 14.11 -24.69 -6.60
C ASP A 339 13.31 -25.70 -7.43
N VAL A 340 12.17 -25.25 -7.97
CA VAL A 340 11.32 -26.08 -8.84
C VAL A 340 11.61 -25.74 -10.29
N THR A 341 11.92 -26.77 -11.09
CA THR A 341 12.02 -26.63 -12.53
C THR A 341 10.72 -27.11 -13.18
N LEU A 342 10.03 -26.23 -13.89
CA LEU A 342 8.87 -26.57 -14.70
C LEU A 342 9.30 -26.77 -16.14
N GLU A 343 9.00 -27.95 -16.68
CA GLU A 343 9.15 -28.24 -18.10
C GLU A 343 7.86 -27.94 -18.87
N ALA A 344 7.89 -27.95 -20.18
CA ALA A 344 6.74 -27.67 -21.04
C ALA A 344 5.50 -28.53 -20.71
N GLY A 345 5.71 -29.77 -20.23
CA GLY A 345 4.61 -30.67 -19.82
C GLY A 345 4.02 -30.41 -18.44
N ASP A 346 4.66 -29.55 -17.63
CA ASP A 346 4.25 -29.27 -16.26
C ASP A 346 3.53 -27.92 -16.11
N LEU A 347 3.43 -27.13 -17.17
CA LEU A 347 2.88 -25.78 -17.14
C LEU A 347 1.39 -25.70 -16.75
N SER A 348 0.66 -26.78 -16.86
CA SER A 348 -0.74 -26.92 -16.44
C SER A 348 -0.91 -27.40 -15.01
N LYS A 349 0.18 -27.65 -14.29
CA LYS A 349 0.18 -28.14 -12.90
C LYS A 349 0.45 -27.01 -11.93
N GLY A 350 -0.15 -27.09 -10.74
CA GLY A 350 0.15 -26.18 -9.62
C GLY A 350 1.43 -26.59 -8.89
N ILE A 351 1.93 -25.69 -8.07
CA ILE A 351 3.07 -25.95 -7.20
C ILE A 351 2.57 -25.95 -5.74
N LYS A 352 2.81 -27.06 -5.04
CA LYS A 352 2.49 -27.18 -3.62
C LYS A 352 3.67 -26.68 -2.80
N ILE A 353 3.37 -25.84 -1.84
CA ILE A 353 4.33 -25.19 -0.94
C ILE A 353 3.96 -25.61 0.48
N THR A 354 4.87 -26.30 1.16
CA THR A 354 4.68 -26.69 2.56
C THR A 354 5.62 -25.86 3.43
N ILE A 355 5.04 -25.12 4.36
CA ILE A 355 5.72 -24.22 5.27
C ILE A 355 5.70 -24.84 6.65
N THR A 356 6.87 -24.97 7.28
CA THR A 356 6.99 -25.53 8.65
C THR A 356 7.39 -24.43 9.61
N ASN A 357 6.64 -24.27 10.68
CA ASN A 357 6.95 -23.34 11.76
C ASN A 357 8.23 -23.72 12.47
N SER A 358 8.90 -22.74 13.08
CA SER A 358 10.05 -23.00 13.94
C SER A 358 9.67 -23.79 15.19
N ALA A 359 10.50 -24.75 15.57
CA ALA A 359 10.34 -25.46 16.83
C ALA A 359 10.57 -24.56 18.05
N SER A 360 11.41 -23.52 17.91
CA SER A 360 11.71 -22.51 18.93
C SER A 360 11.00 -21.18 18.66
N MET A 361 9.71 -21.25 18.35
CA MET A 361 8.90 -20.08 18.02
C MET A 361 8.69 -19.21 19.26
N VAL A 362 9.05 -17.92 19.17
CA VAL A 362 8.85 -16.91 20.24
C VAL A 362 7.58 -16.08 19.98
N VAL A 363 7.36 -15.70 18.74
CA VAL A 363 6.18 -14.94 18.32
C VAL A 363 5.46 -15.72 17.22
N GLU A 364 4.16 -15.91 17.41
CA GLU A 364 3.30 -16.67 16.51
C GLU A 364 3.07 -15.93 15.18
N PRO A 365 3.05 -16.64 14.03
CA PRO A 365 2.63 -16.08 12.76
C PRO A 365 1.09 -15.95 12.70
N GLU A 366 0.61 -14.88 12.12
CA GLU A 366 -0.80 -14.71 11.76
C GLU A 366 -1.05 -15.23 10.34
N TYR A 367 -0.12 -14.94 9.42
CA TYR A 367 -0.15 -15.38 8.04
C TYR A 367 1.26 -15.47 7.46
N PHE A 368 1.37 -16.07 6.28
CA PHE A 368 2.63 -16.19 5.53
C PHE A 368 2.52 -15.45 4.21
N ARG A 369 3.59 -14.75 3.82
CA ARG A 369 3.79 -14.21 2.49
C ARG A 369 4.69 -15.14 1.69
N ILE A 370 4.22 -15.51 0.51
CA ILE A 370 4.96 -16.38 -0.40
C ILE A 370 5.49 -15.51 -1.53
N TYR A 371 6.79 -15.59 -1.72
CA TYR A 371 7.53 -14.88 -2.74
C TYR A 371 8.07 -15.84 -3.78
N ARG A 372 7.97 -15.47 -5.06
CA ARG A 372 8.44 -16.27 -6.19
C ARG A 372 9.21 -15.39 -7.17
N THR A 373 10.17 -16.01 -7.87
CA THR A 373 10.86 -15.40 -9.02
C THR A 373 10.00 -15.48 -10.29
N GLU A 374 10.32 -14.66 -11.29
CA GLU A 374 9.96 -14.97 -12.69
C GLU A 374 10.73 -16.22 -13.13
N ALA A 375 10.34 -16.83 -14.27
CA ALA A 375 11.05 -17.99 -14.82
C ALA A 375 12.53 -17.65 -15.07
N GLY A 376 13.44 -18.34 -14.39
CA GLY A 376 14.89 -18.07 -14.46
C GLY A 376 15.33 -16.73 -13.87
N GLY A 377 14.44 -15.98 -13.21
CA GLY A 377 14.75 -14.71 -12.57
C GLY A 377 15.47 -14.86 -11.22
N THR A 378 16.03 -13.77 -10.71
CA THR A 378 16.71 -13.73 -9.41
C THR A 378 15.90 -12.98 -8.35
N GLN A 379 15.15 -11.96 -8.75
CA GLN A 379 14.33 -11.16 -7.82
C GLN A 379 13.02 -11.88 -7.54
N LYS A 380 12.68 -11.99 -6.25
CA LYS A 380 11.44 -12.60 -5.78
C LYS A 380 10.41 -11.51 -5.45
N TYR A 381 9.14 -11.79 -5.80
CA TYR A 381 8.01 -10.90 -5.53
C TYR A 381 6.90 -11.68 -4.81
N CYS A 382 6.16 -10.99 -3.95
CA CYS A 382 5.03 -11.57 -3.25
C CYS A 382 3.92 -11.91 -4.25
N ILE A 383 3.55 -13.18 -4.31
CA ILE A 383 2.49 -13.68 -5.19
C ILE A 383 1.20 -13.98 -4.44
N MET A 384 1.30 -14.34 -3.15
CA MET A 384 0.13 -14.65 -2.34
C MET A 384 0.40 -14.45 -0.85
N GLU A 385 -0.67 -14.22 -0.11
CA GLU A 385 -0.72 -14.22 1.34
C GLU A 385 -1.63 -15.36 1.80
N VAL A 386 -1.14 -16.19 2.71
CA VAL A 386 -1.84 -17.39 3.18
C VAL A 386 -1.97 -17.34 4.69
N PRO A 387 -3.19 -17.48 5.25
CA PRO A 387 -3.35 -17.53 6.70
C PRO A 387 -2.60 -18.74 7.29
N ALA A 388 -2.04 -18.58 8.47
CA ALA A 388 -1.38 -19.67 9.15
C ALA A 388 -2.41 -20.75 9.51
N ALA A 389 -2.25 -21.96 8.98
CA ALA A 389 -3.13 -23.09 9.32
C ALA A 389 -2.86 -23.60 10.74
N SER A 390 -1.65 -23.39 11.25
CA SER A 390 -1.25 -23.74 12.61
C SER A 390 -0.32 -22.69 13.18
N VAL A 391 -0.54 -22.34 14.43
CA VAL A 391 0.36 -21.49 15.24
C VAL A 391 1.23 -22.31 16.20
N ALA A 392 1.13 -23.64 16.16
CA ALA A 392 1.93 -24.51 16.98
C ALA A 392 3.40 -24.57 16.50
N ALA A 393 4.32 -24.80 17.42
CA ALA A 393 5.70 -25.10 17.10
C ALA A 393 5.78 -26.34 16.18
N SER A 394 6.61 -26.27 15.14
CA SER A 394 6.71 -27.30 14.09
C SER A 394 5.40 -27.62 13.36
N GLY A 395 4.35 -26.80 13.54
CA GLY A 395 3.11 -26.90 12.77
C GLY A 395 3.34 -26.60 11.29
N THR A 396 2.53 -27.18 10.43
CA THR A 396 2.67 -27.02 8.97
C THR A 396 1.50 -26.27 8.37
N THR A 397 1.79 -25.43 7.37
CA THR A 397 0.80 -24.77 6.52
C THR A 397 1.08 -25.15 5.09
N VAL A 398 0.06 -25.60 4.36
CA VAL A 398 0.15 -25.96 2.95
C VAL A 398 -0.54 -24.89 2.10
N ALA A 399 0.14 -24.47 1.07
CA ALA A 399 -0.40 -23.54 0.07
C ALA A 399 -0.16 -24.08 -1.34
N HIS A 400 -0.99 -23.65 -2.29
CA HIS A 400 -0.86 -24.00 -3.69
C HIS A 400 -0.69 -22.76 -4.54
N ASP A 401 0.42 -22.67 -5.27
CA ASP A 401 0.62 -21.65 -6.29
C ASP A 401 0.04 -22.14 -7.62
N LEU A 402 -1.01 -21.47 -8.05
CA LEU A 402 -1.70 -21.76 -9.31
C LEU A 402 -1.30 -20.78 -10.43
N ASN A 403 -0.31 -19.92 -10.17
CA ASN A 403 0.08 -18.80 -11.03
C ASN A 403 -1.07 -17.79 -11.28
N SER A 404 -1.95 -17.62 -10.31
CA SER A 404 -3.02 -16.61 -10.39
C SER A 404 -2.47 -15.20 -10.37
N VAL A 405 -1.40 -14.95 -9.59
CA VAL A 405 -0.68 -13.68 -9.53
C VAL A 405 0.74 -13.90 -10.04
N MET A 406 1.11 -13.12 -11.05
CA MET A 406 2.45 -13.15 -11.61
C MET A 406 3.39 -12.21 -10.83
N PRO A 407 4.65 -12.60 -10.65
CA PRO A 407 5.67 -11.71 -10.09
C PRO A 407 5.80 -10.43 -10.91
N ASN A 408 6.16 -9.31 -10.25
CA ASN A 408 6.49 -8.05 -10.92
C ASN A 408 5.35 -7.44 -11.74
N THR A 409 4.09 -7.62 -11.30
CA THR A 409 2.89 -7.14 -11.97
C THR A 409 2.07 -6.19 -11.12
N TYR A 410 1.14 -5.48 -11.75
CA TYR A 410 0.20 -4.54 -11.15
C TYR A 410 -1.22 -5.06 -11.21
N THR A 411 -2.07 -4.45 -10.40
CA THR A 411 -3.52 -4.67 -10.38
C THR A 411 -4.23 -3.33 -10.54
N ALA A 412 -5.34 -3.31 -11.27
CA ALA A 412 -6.21 -2.15 -11.40
C ALA A 412 -7.67 -2.54 -11.11
N PHE A 413 -8.48 -1.57 -10.70
CA PHE A 413 -9.88 -1.79 -10.34
C PHE A 413 -10.77 -0.80 -11.08
N MET A 414 -11.75 -1.30 -11.80
CA MET A 414 -12.74 -0.50 -12.52
C MET A 414 -14.14 -0.81 -12.02
N GLY A 415 -14.99 0.19 -11.89
CA GLY A 415 -16.35 -0.05 -11.49
C GLY A 415 -17.23 1.18 -11.42
N GLU A 416 -18.46 0.95 -11.00
CA GLU A 416 -19.42 1.99 -10.69
C GLU A 416 -19.17 2.51 -9.27
N PHE A 417 -18.69 3.74 -9.18
CA PHE A 417 -18.35 4.37 -7.90
C PHE A 417 -19.48 5.27 -7.41
N THR A 418 -20.60 4.67 -7.03
CA THR A 418 -21.77 5.35 -6.49
C THR A 418 -22.08 4.87 -5.07
N PRO A 419 -22.75 5.68 -4.23
CA PRO A 419 -23.13 5.28 -2.87
C PRO A 419 -24.06 4.05 -2.82
N GLU A 420 -24.76 3.77 -3.91
CA GLU A 420 -25.66 2.60 -4.05
C GLU A 420 -24.89 1.30 -4.33
N VAL A 421 -23.66 1.40 -4.84
CA VAL A 421 -22.82 0.25 -5.17
C VAL A 421 -21.75 0.01 -4.12
N ILE A 422 -21.10 1.08 -3.65
CA ILE A 422 -20.07 1.00 -2.63
C ILE A 422 -20.16 2.18 -1.66
N ALA A 423 -20.11 1.90 -0.37
CA ALA A 423 -20.10 2.92 0.68
C ALA A 423 -19.22 2.48 1.85
N PHE A 424 -18.72 3.42 2.62
CA PHE A 424 -18.03 3.14 3.87
C PHE A 424 -18.96 3.46 5.05
N LYS A 425 -19.32 2.42 5.79
CA LYS A 425 -20.13 2.54 7.01
C LYS A 425 -19.25 2.93 8.18
N GLN A 426 -19.52 4.09 8.76
CA GLN A 426 -18.78 4.62 9.91
C GLN A 426 -19.63 4.55 11.18
N LEU A 427 -19.18 3.80 12.18
CA LEU A 427 -19.74 3.86 13.52
C LEU A 427 -19.25 5.13 14.23
N ALA A 428 -18.00 5.52 14.00
CA ALA A 428 -17.45 6.80 14.42
C ALA A 428 -16.45 7.29 13.37
N PRO A 429 -16.44 8.60 13.07
CA PRO A 429 -15.43 9.22 12.21
C PRO A 429 -14.05 9.16 12.86
N ILE A 430 -13.02 9.60 12.12
CA ILE A 430 -11.67 9.72 12.70
C ILE A 430 -11.73 10.66 13.90
N MET A 431 -11.42 10.13 15.08
CA MET A 431 -11.47 10.86 16.34
C MET A 431 -10.18 10.68 17.13
N LYS A 432 -9.86 11.71 17.92
CA LYS A 432 -8.79 11.70 18.90
C LYS A 432 -9.37 11.43 20.28
N MET A 433 -8.75 10.50 21.02
CA MET A 433 -9.08 10.24 22.43
C MET A 433 -7.80 10.37 23.27
N ASP A 434 -7.82 11.28 24.23
CA ASP A 434 -6.69 11.45 25.14
C ASP A 434 -6.68 10.32 26.19
N LEU A 435 -5.51 9.80 26.49
CA LEU A 435 -5.30 8.74 27.48
C LEU A 435 -4.87 9.34 28.84
N ALA A 436 -5.12 8.60 29.91
CA ALA A 436 -4.68 8.99 31.24
C ALA A 436 -3.16 9.15 31.33
N LEU A 437 -2.72 10.15 32.08
CA LEU A 437 -1.31 10.41 32.36
C LEU A 437 -0.80 9.37 33.34
N LEU A 438 0.03 8.43 32.84
CA LEU A 438 0.73 7.42 33.65
C LEU A 438 2.19 7.78 33.96
N GLY A 439 2.67 8.91 33.42
CA GLY A 439 4.04 9.38 33.53
C GLY A 439 4.20 10.76 32.87
N PRO A 440 5.39 11.33 32.79
CA PRO A 440 5.65 12.65 32.23
C PRO A 440 5.59 12.62 30.69
N ALA A 441 4.47 12.10 30.13
CA ALA A 441 4.25 12.01 28.69
C ALA A 441 2.75 12.13 28.39
N TYR A 442 2.44 12.93 27.37
CA TYR A 442 1.09 13.04 26.83
C TYR A 442 0.87 11.92 25.82
N ARG A 443 -0.18 11.08 26.05
CA ARG A 443 -0.57 9.99 25.18
C ARG A 443 -1.99 10.17 24.68
N TRP A 444 -2.21 9.87 23.41
CA TRP A 444 -3.56 9.86 22.83
C TRP A 444 -3.67 8.78 21.76
N MET A 445 -4.88 8.35 21.52
CA MET A 445 -5.24 7.45 20.42
C MET A 445 -5.95 8.23 19.32
N ILE A 446 -5.68 7.84 18.08
CA ILE A 446 -6.44 8.27 16.92
C ILE A 446 -7.13 7.01 16.40
N LEU A 447 -8.46 7.05 16.33
CA LEU A 447 -9.31 5.89 16.07
C LEU A 447 -10.26 6.16 14.92
N LEU A 448 -10.58 5.10 14.16
CA LEU A 448 -11.64 5.06 13.16
C LEU A 448 -12.38 3.74 13.30
N TYR A 449 -13.70 3.78 13.36
CA TYR A 449 -14.54 2.58 13.42
C TYR A 449 -15.43 2.54 12.18
N GLY A 450 -15.24 1.52 11.36
CA GLY A 450 -16.03 1.39 10.13
C GLY A 450 -15.70 0.14 9.34
N VAL A 451 -16.45 -0.03 8.25
CA VAL A 451 -16.30 -1.13 7.30
C VAL A 451 -16.75 -0.67 5.91
N PRO A 452 -15.99 -0.99 4.85
CA PRO A 452 -16.49 -0.81 3.50
C PRO A 452 -17.57 -1.85 3.20
N GLN A 453 -18.65 -1.42 2.57
CA GLN A 453 -19.72 -2.29 2.09
C GLN A 453 -19.84 -2.16 0.58
N MET A 454 -19.75 -3.27 -0.12
CA MET A 454 -20.01 -3.36 -1.54
C MET A 454 -21.35 -4.05 -1.74
N TYR A 455 -22.35 -3.26 -2.14
CA TYR A 455 -23.72 -3.76 -2.32
C TYR A 455 -23.89 -4.58 -3.59
N ALA A 456 -23.11 -4.26 -4.63
CA ALA A 456 -23.18 -4.94 -5.93
C ALA A 456 -21.77 -5.33 -6.42
N PRO A 457 -21.21 -6.47 -5.94
CA PRO A 457 -19.87 -6.94 -6.31
C PRO A 457 -19.66 -7.13 -7.82
N LYS A 458 -20.70 -7.50 -8.55
CA LYS A 458 -20.66 -7.74 -10.00
C LYS A 458 -20.57 -6.45 -10.84
N LYS A 459 -20.79 -5.28 -10.25
CA LYS A 459 -20.61 -3.98 -10.91
C LYS A 459 -19.19 -3.45 -10.82
N TRP A 460 -18.28 -4.25 -10.30
CA TRP A 460 -16.86 -3.96 -10.26
C TRP A 460 -16.06 -5.04 -10.97
N MET A 461 -14.93 -4.65 -11.53
CA MET A 461 -14.00 -5.52 -12.23
C MET A 461 -12.59 -5.30 -11.75
N LYS A 462 -11.82 -6.38 -11.68
CA LYS A 462 -10.42 -6.38 -11.31
C LYS A 462 -9.56 -6.84 -12.49
N PHE A 463 -8.57 -6.03 -12.86
CA PHE A 463 -7.53 -6.38 -13.83
C PHE A 463 -6.28 -6.79 -13.07
N ILE A 464 -5.80 -8.01 -13.30
CA ILE A 464 -4.63 -8.57 -12.64
C ILE A 464 -3.51 -8.84 -13.64
N ASN A 465 -2.30 -9.02 -13.13
CA ASN A 465 -1.11 -9.37 -13.93
C ASN A 465 -0.80 -8.36 -15.04
N ILE A 466 -0.99 -7.06 -14.77
CA ILE A 466 -0.59 -6.00 -15.69
C ILE A 466 0.92 -5.82 -15.56
N LYS A 467 1.67 -6.00 -16.64
CA LYS A 467 3.11 -5.75 -16.67
C LYS A 467 3.37 -4.35 -17.20
N SER A 468 4.27 -3.61 -16.57
CA SER A 468 4.71 -2.32 -17.05
C SER A 468 6.19 -2.41 -17.43
N ASN A 469 6.53 -1.86 -18.60
CA ASN A 469 7.90 -1.77 -19.08
C ASN A 469 8.66 -0.56 -18.52
N VAL A 470 7.99 0.30 -17.76
CA VAL A 470 8.65 1.41 -17.06
C VAL A 470 9.53 0.85 -15.95
N GLY A 471 10.76 1.32 -15.87
CA GLY A 471 11.76 0.81 -14.93
C GLY A 471 11.29 0.81 -13.48
N VAL A 472 11.73 -0.18 -12.73
CA VAL A 472 11.40 -0.32 -11.31
C VAL A 472 11.93 0.88 -10.53
N ASN A 473 11.06 1.66 -9.90
CA ASN A 473 11.48 2.64 -8.92
C ASN A 473 11.85 1.90 -7.62
N SER A 474 13.14 1.87 -7.30
CA SER A 474 13.66 1.23 -6.08
C SER A 474 13.13 1.88 -4.78
N ASN A 475 12.58 3.09 -4.88
CA ASN A 475 11.99 3.83 -3.76
C ASN A 475 10.48 3.68 -3.67
N ALA A 476 9.86 2.80 -4.45
CA ALA A 476 8.45 2.53 -4.35
C ALA A 476 8.08 2.10 -2.92
N LEU A 477 7.00 2.67 -2.41
CA LEU A 477 6.49 2.35 -1.07
C LEU A 477 5.82 0.98 -1.12
N TYR A 478 6.58 -0.05 -0.84
CA TYR A 478 6.05 -1.41 -0.68
C TYR A 478 5.52 -1.59 0.75
N TYR A 479 4.39 -2.23 0.88
CA TYR A 479 3.73 -2.52 2.15
C TYR A 479 3.74 -3.99 2.45
#